data_42637d35c6275374fc0aacb98e233470
#
_entry.id   42637d35c6275374fc0aacb98e233470
#
_cell.length_a   1.000
_cell.length_b   1.000
_cell.length_c   1.000
_cell.angle_alpha   90.00
_cell.angle_beta   90.00
_cell.angle_gamma   90.00
#
_symmetry.space_group_name_H-M   'P 1'
#
loop_
_entity.id
_entity.type
_entity.pdbx_description
1 polymer ?
#
loop_
_entity_poly.entity_id
_entity_poly.type
_entity_poly.pdbx_seq_one_letter_code
_entity_poly.pdbx_strand_id
1 'polypeptide(L)'
;MAIDYHTDMKNTDIEKILINMVAAGCAGEDIERVRRLHEAGLDDDIVRCLRRCRCDLIEELHRSQRKVDCMDHLIRAAENDLR
;
A
#
# COMPACT_ATOMS: atom_id res chain seq x y z
N MET A 1 7.65 19.75 17.98
CA MET A 1 8.45 20.48 17.02
C MET A 1 7.97 20.21 15.61
N ALA A 2 7.78 21.24 14.87
CA ALA A 2 7.33 21.06 13.50
C ALA A 2 8.48 20.54 12.67
N ILE A 3 8.22 19.47 11.96
CA ILE A 3 9.20 18.96 11.05
C ILE A 3 9.08 19.74 9.76
N ASP A 4 10.21 20.20 9.31
CA ASP A 4 10.22 20.94 8.07
C ASP A 4 10.31 19.97 6.91
N TYR A 5 9.15 19.59 6.41
CA TYR A 5 9.08 18.65 5.30
C TYR A 5 9.63 19.23 4.01
N HIS A 6 9.73 20.54 3.94
CA HIS A 6 10.09 21.19 2.69
C HIS A 6 11.57 21.22 2.45
N THR A 7 12.36 21.23 3.52
CA THR A 7 13.80 21.32 3.39
C THR A 7 14.47 19.96 3.28
N ASP A 8 13.74 18.90 3.61
CA ASP A 8 14.33 17.58 3.75
C ASP A 8 13.95 16.62 2.64
N MET A 9 13.36 17.10 1.57
CA MET A 9 13.01 16.23 0.44
C MET A 9 14.23 15.91 -0.37
N LYS A 10 15.10 15.12 0.23
CA LYS A 10 16.33 14.66 -0.39
C LYS A 10 16.48 13.19 -0.12
N ASN A 11 17.71 12.72 0.01
CA ASN A 11 18.01 11.31 0.12
C ASN A 11 17.39 10.68 1.35
N THR A 12 17.40 11.40 2.48
CA THR A 12 16.85 10.87 3.73
C THR A 12 15.36 10.59 3.61
N ASP A 13 14.65 11.50 2.96
CA ASP A 13 13.22 11.35 2.83
C ASP A 13 12.84 10.23 1.87
N ILE A 14 13.59 10.07 0.79
CA ILE A 14 13.32 8.98 -0.13
C ILE A 14 13.57 7.63 0.55
N GLU A 15 14.59 7.55 1.40
CA GLU A 15 14.83 6.31 2.12
C GLU A 15 13.67 5.96 3.03
N LYS A 16 13.12 6.95 3.72
CA LYS A 16 11.95 6.74 4.57
C LYS A 16 10.75 6.28 3.77
N ILE A 17 10.53 6.90 2.61
CA ILE A 17 9.44 6.50 1.74
C ILE A 17 9.60 5.04 1.32
N LEU A 18 10.78 4.66 0.89
CA LEU A 18 11.03 3.29 0.43
C LEU A 18 10.86 2.28 1.56
N ILE A 19 11.35 2.59 2.75
CA ILE A 19 11.19 1.72 3.91
C ILE A 19 9.72 1.56 4.24
N ASN A 20 8.96 2.63 4.21
CA ASN A 20 7.53 2.60 4.52
C ASN A 20 6.75 1.85 3.45
N MET A 21 7.18 1.91 2.20
CA MET A 21 6.56 1.12 1.14
C MET A 21 6.73 -0.37 1.39
N VAL A 22 7.90 -0.78 1.84
CA VAL A 22 8.13 -2.18 2.21
C VAL A 22 7.19 -2.58 3.34
N ALA A 23 7.11 -1.75 4.38
CA ALA A 23 6.26 -2.02 5.53
C ALA A 23 4.78 -2.08 5.14
N ALA A 24 4.37 -1.31 4.15
CA ALA A 24 2.99 -1.29 3.67
C ALA A 24 2.67 -2.47 2.75
N GLY A 25 3.66 -3.25 2.35
CA GLY A 25 3.44 -4.39 1.47
C GLY A 25 3.39 -4.05 0.00
N CYS A 26 4.00 -2.94 -0.39
CA CYS A 26 4.06 -2.57 -1.81
C CYS A 26 4.90 -3.58 -2.58
N ALA A 27 4.54 -3.78 -3.85
CA ALA A 27 5.29 -4.67 -4.72
C ALA A 27 6.70 -4.13 -4.96
N GLY A 28 7.66 -5.04 -5.08
CA GLY A 28 9.06 -4.66 -5.29
C GLY A 28 9.26 -3.79 -6.52
N GLU A 29 8.51 -4.03 -7.58
CA GLU A 29 8.63 -3.22 -8.79
C GLU A 29 8.11 -1.80 -8.59
N ASP A 30 7.15 -1.60 -7.72
CA ASP A 30 6.68 -0.24 -7.41
C ASP A 30 7.70 0.50 -6.57
N ILE A 31 8.33 -0.20 -5.64
CA ILE A 31 9.40 0.38 -4.82
C ILE A 31 10.55 0.83 -5.73
N GLU A 32 10.92 -0.01 -6.66
CA GLU A 32 11.99 0.32 -7.60
C GLU A 32 11.62 1.46 -8.53
N ARG A 33 10.34 1.54 -8.92
CA ARG A 33 9.86 2.65 -9.74
C ARG A 33 9.97 3.97 -8.99
N VAL A 34 9.60 3.99 -7.72
CA VAL A 34 9.74 5.19 -6.91
C VAL A 34 11.20 5.63 -6.81
N ARG A 35 12.10 4.67 -6.63
CA ARG A 35 13.52 4.99 -6.58
C ARG A 35 13.98 5.67 -7.87
N ARG A 36 13.58 5.11 -9.01
CA ARG A 36 13.97 5.68 -10.31
C ARG A 36 13.34 7.05 -10.55
N LEU A 37 12.10 7.23 -10.13
CA LEU A 37 11.44 8.51 -10.26
C LEU A 37 12.15 9.57 -9.43
N HIS A 38 12.60 9.19 -8.24
CA HIS A 38 13.34 10.11 -7.40
C HIS A 38 14.66 10.52 -8.06
N GLU A 39 15.37 9.56 -8.62
CA GLU A 39 16.64 9.83 -9.30
C GLU A 39 16.44 10.76 -10.49
N ALA A 40 15.28 10.67 -11.13
CA ALA A 40 14.94 11.53 -12.26
C ALA A 40 14.35 12.88 -11.83
N GLY A 41 14.15 13.10 -10.54
CA GLY A 41 13.58 14.35 -10.05
C GLY A 41 12.09 14.51 -10.29
N LEU A 42 11.37 13.41 -10.49
CA LEU A 42 9.96 13.44 -10.85
C LEU A 42 9.07 13.20 -9.62
N ASP A 43 9.06 14.16 -8.72
CA ASP A 43 8.38 14.02 -7.42
C ASP A 43 6.86 13.86 -7.57
N ASP A 44 6.26 14.55 -8.51
CA ASP A 44 4.81 14.41 -8.73
C ASP A 44 4.44 13.00 -9.15
N ASP A 45 5.31 12.37 -9.92
CA ASP A 45 5.09 11.01 -10.38
C ASP A 45 5.26 10.02 -9.24
N ILE A 46 6.12 10.33 -8.26
CA ILE A 46 6.23 9.52 -7.05
C ILE A 46 4.89 9.51 -6.32
N VAL A 47 4.28 10.67 -6.13
CA VAL A 47 2.99 10.76 -5.45
C VAL A 47 1.92 9.96 -6.19
N ARG A 48 1.90 10.05 -7.52
CA ARG A 48 0.95 9.28 -8.31
C ARG A 48 1.17 7.78 -8.15
N CYS A 49 2.41 7.35 -8.14
CA CYS A 49 2.75 5.95 -7.93
C CYS A 49 2.26 5.46 -6.57
N LEU A 50 2.49 6.26 -5.53
CA LEU A 50 2.05 5.90 -4.18
C LEU A 50 0.53 5.83 -4.08
N ARG A 51 -0.17 6.74 -4.74
CA ARG A 51 -1.63 6.71 -4.76
C ARG A 51 -2.16 5.46 -5.45
N ARG A 52 -1.53 5.05 -6.53
CA ARG A 52 -1.91 3.82 -7.21
C ARG A 52 -1.66 2.60 -6.33
N CYS A 53 -0.53 2.57 -5.64
CA CYS A 53 -0.25 1.49 -4.69
C CYS A 53 -1.32 1.42 -3.62
N ARG A 54 -1.78 2.57 -3.13
CA ARG A 54 -2.86 2.62 -2.15
C ARG A 54 -4.14 2.04 -2.70
N CYS A 55 -4.48 2.37 -3.95
CA CYS A 55 -5.67 1.82 -4.59
C CYS A 55 -5.59 0.31 -4.70
N ASP A 56 -4.43 -0.22 -5.08
CA ASP A 56 -4.23 -1.66 -5.21
C ASP A 56 -4.41 -2.35 -3.86
N LEU A 57 -3.91 -1.75 -2.79
CA LEU A 57 -4.06 -2.29 -1.45
C LEU A 57 -5.52 -2.29 -0.99
N ILE A 58 -6.25 -1.24 -1.34
CA ILE A 58 -7.69 -1.16 -1.02
C ILE A 58 -8.46 -2.25 -1.77
N GLU A 59 -8.13 -2.48 -3.04
CA GLU A 59 -8.77 -3.57 -3.80
C GLU A 59 -8.49 -4.92 -3.17
N GLU A 60 -7.26 -5.11 -2.72
CA GLU A 60 -6.86 -6.33 -2.04
C GLU A 60 -7.63 -6.50 -0.74
N LEU A 61 -7.79 -5.42 0.01
CA LEU A 61 -8.57 -5.43 1.24
C LEU A 61 -10.02 -5.82 0.96
N HIS A 62 -10.63 -5.23 -0.05
CA HIS A 62 -12.02 -5.56 -0.42
C HIS A 62 -12.15 -7.02 -0.84
N ARG A 63 -11.16 -7.54 -1.54
CA ARG A 63 -11.15 -8.94 -1.95
C ARG A 63 -11.08 -9.85 -0.74
N SER A 64 -10.24 -9.52 0.23
CA SER A 64 -10.15 -10.26 1.49
C SER A 64 -11.44 -10.18 2.28
N GLN A 65 -12.07 -9.01 2.28
CA GLN A 65 -13.35 -8.81 2.98
C GLN A 65 -14.43 -9.73 2.40
N ARG A 66 -14.50 -9.85 1.09
CA ARG A 66 -15.45 -10.73 0.45
C ARG A 66 -15.22 -12.20 0.83
N LYS A 67 -13.97 -12.59 0.97
CA LYS A 67 -13.62 -13.95 1.39
C LYS A 67 -14.10 -14.23 2.81
N VAL A 68 -13.92 -13.26 3.70
CA VAL A 68 -14.39 -13.38 5.08
C VAL A 68 -15.91 -13.50 5.09
N ASP A 69 -16.60 -12.66 4.31
CA ASP A 69 -18.08 -12.72 4.22
C ASP A 69 -18.55 -14.07 3.73
N CYS A 70 -17.87 -14.64 2.74
CA CYS A 70 -18.18 -15.99 2.27
C CYS A 70 -18.01 -17.03 3.37
N MET A 71 -16.93 -16.93 4.14
CA MET A 71 -16.70 -17.87 5.24
C MET A 71 -17.77 -17.75 6.31
N ASP A 72 -18.16 -16.53 6.64
CA ASP A 72 -19.24 -16.31 7.61
C ASP A 72 -20.53 -16.96 7.15
N HIS A 73 -20.82 -16.83 5.87
CA HIS A 73 -22.02 -17.44 5.30
C HIS A 73 -21.96 -18.97 5.35
N LEU A 74 -20.81 -19.53 5.03
CA LEU A 74 -20.60 -20.98 5.09
C LEU A 74 -20.73 -21.51 6.51
N ILE A 75 -20.21 -20.78 7.47
CA ILE A 75 -20.29 -21.19 8.88
C ILE A 75 -21.75 -21.25 9.31
N ARG A 76 -22.54 -20.24 8.96
CA ARG A 76 -23.97 -20.22 9.31
C ARG A 76 -24.71 -21.38 8.66
N ALA A 77 -24.43 -21.62 7.38
CA ALA A 77 -25.06 -22.74 6.67
C ALA A 77 -24.71 -24.07 7.32
N ALA A 78 -23.44 -24.26 7.66
CA ALA A 78 -22.98 -25.47 8.30
C ALA A 78 -23.63 -25.67 9.68
N GLU A 79 -23.74 -24.59 10.45
CA GLU A 79 -24.41 -24.65 11.76
C GLU A 79 -25.85 -25.11 11.63
N ASN A 80 -26.55 -24.66 10.60
CA ASN A 80 -27.93 -25.07 10.39
C ASN A 80 -28.05 -26.49 9.85
N ASP A 81 -27.16 -26.88 8.94
CA ASP A 81 -27.28 -28.13 8.23
C ASP A 81 -26.73 -29.32 9.03
N LEU A 82 -25.77 -29.08 9.90
CA LEU A 82 -25.10 -30.14 10.63
C LEU A 82 -25.68 -30.38 12.03
N ARG A 83 -26.75 -29.72 12.36
CA ARG A 83 -27.41 -29.92 13.66
C ARG A 83 -28.35 -31.10 13.66
#